data_2fef68d246d404fc1efe39ad20509daa
#
_entry.id   2fef68d246d404fc1efe39ad20509daa
#
_cell.length_a   1.000
_cell.length_b   1.000
_cell.length_c   1.000
_cell.angle_alpha   90.00
_cell.angle_beta   90.00
_cell.angle_gamma   90.00
#
_symmetry.space_group_name_H-M   'P 1'
#
loop_
_entity.id
_entity.type
_entity.pdbx_description
1 polymer ?
#
loop_
_entity_poly.entity_id
_entity_poly.type
_entity_poly.pdbx_seq_one_letter_code
_entity_poly.pdbx_strand_id
1 'polypeptide(L)'
;MAKLPPNPLVSEILRAAHGAKTVEKKVEVLSKHKRDDVKACLIWNFDKAIRSAIPEGDVPYKPNDAPVGVDGGHTRLIHEWRSLYNFIRGGNPRLSQMKRETMLVQMLEALHKDEAEILVLVKDGELQSKYRITRNVVEKAYPEIVWKDM
;
A
#
# COMPACT_ATOMS: atom_id res chain seq x y z
N MET A 1 -18.52 -13.04 7.63
CA MET A 1 -17.53 -12.02 7.28
C MET A 1 -18.23 -10.69 7.00
N ALA A 2 -17.78 -9.62 7.60
CA ALA A 2 -18.38 -8.31 7.37
C ALA A 2 -18.18 -7.88 5.91
N LYS A 3 -19.23 -7.34 5.33
CA LYS A 3 -19.19 -6.85 3.95
C LYS A 3 -18.45 -5.52 3.90
N LEU A 4 -17.50 -5.40 2.98
CA LEU A 4 -16.76 -4.15 2.81
C LEU A 4 -17.66 -3.07 2.20
N PRO A 5 -17.44 -1.79 2.55
CA PRO A 5 -18.20 -0.70 1.94
C PRO A 5 -17.84 -0.55 0.47
N PRO A 6 -18.63 0.21 -0.32
CA PRO A 6 -18.23 0.59 -1.67
C PRO A 6 -16.91 1.36 -1.63
N ASN A 7 -16.01 1.09 -2.56
CA ASN A 7 -14.69 1.73 -2.62
C ASN A 7 -13.94 1.68 -1.28
N PRO A 8 -13.70 0.48 -0.74
CA PRO A 8 -12.99 0.37 0.54
C PRO A 8 -11.56 0.90 0.44
N LEU A 9 -11.01 1.32 1.58
CA LEU A 9 -9.59 1.68 1.66
C LEU A 9 -8.74 0.43 1.44
N VAL A 10 -7.48 0.64 0.98
CA VAL A 10 -6.53 -0.48 0.86
C VAL A 10 -6.43 -1.22 2.20
N SER A 11 -6.38 -0.47 3.31
CA SER A 11 -6.30 -1.07 4.65
C SER A 11 -7.50 -1.97 4.95
N GLU A 12 -8.69 -1.60 4.51
CA GLU A 12 -9.89 -2.42 4.72
C GLU A 12 -9.81 -3.73 3.92
N ILE A 13 -9.33 -3.65 2.68
CA ILE A 13 -9.15 -4.84 1.83
C ILE A 13 -8.11 -5.78 2.43
N LEU A 14 -6.95 -5.23 2.84
CA LEU A 14 -5.86 -6.03 3.41
C LEU A 14 -6.27 -6.65 4.75
N ARG A 15 -7.04 -5.93 5.55
CA ARG A 15 -7.56 -6.46 6.81
C ARG A 15 -8.52 -7.62 6.57
N ALA A 16 -9.37 -7.51 5.56
CA ALA A 16 -10.27 -8.60 5.20
C ALA A 16 -9.49 -9.85 4.77
N ALA A 17 -8.44 -9.68 3.96
CA ALA A 17 -7.56 -10.78 3.58
C ALA A 17 -6.82 -11.35 4.78
N HIS A 18 -6.34 -10.48 5.67
CA HIS A 18 -5.66 -10.91 6.90
C HIS A 18 -6.56 -11.81 7.76
N GLY A 19 -7.85 -11.48 7.86
CA GLY A 19 -8.81 -12.24 8.66
C GLY A 19 -9.27 -13.54 8.01
N ALA A 20 -8.99 -13.75 6.73
CA ALA A 20 -9.36 -14.99 6.05
C ALA A 20 -8.48 -16.14 6.55
N LYS A 21 -9.08 -17.32 6.75
CA LYS A 21 -8.43 -18.42 7.46
C LYS A 21 -7.57 -19.32 6.58
N THR A 22 -7.76 -19.30 5.26
CA THR A 22 -7.02 -20.16 4.34
C THR A 22 -6.40 -19.33 3.23
N VAL A 23 -5.37 -19.90 2.58
CA VAL A 23 -4.73 -19.26 1.42
C VAL A 23 -5.78 -19.00 0.33
N GLU A 24 -6.64 -19.98 0.06
CA GLU A 24 -7.69 -19.86 -0.97
C GLU A 24 -8.65 -18.71 -0.68
N LYS A 25 -9.04 -18.54 0.58
CA LYS A 25 -9.93 -17.43 0.98
C LYS A 25 -9.23 -16.09 0.91
N LYS A 26 -7.96 -16.02 1.25
CA LYS A 26 -7.16 -14.78 1.10
C LYS A 26 -7.06 -14.38 -0.38
N VAL A 27 -6.79 -15.34 -1.24
CA VAL A 27 -6.74 -15.12 -2.70
C VAL A 27 -8.09 -14.63 -3.20
N GLU A 28 -9.18 -15.23 -2.72
CA GLU A 28 -10.54 -14.84 -3.11
C GLU A 28 -10.83 -13.38 -2.72
N VAL A 29 -10.48 -12.97 -1.50
CA VAL A 29 -10.69 -11.60 -1.04
C VAL A 29 -9.91 -10.61 -1.92
N LEU A 30 -8.62 -10.87 -2.14
CA LEU A 30 -7.79 -9.98 -2.95
C LEU A 30 -8.26 -9.94 -4.41
N SER A 31 -8.68 -11.07 -4.96
CA SER A 31 -9.17 -11.13 -6.33
C SER A 31 -10.50 -10.38 -6.50
N LYS A 32 -11.37 -10.47 -5.51
CA LYS A 32 -12.68 -9.80 -5.53
C LYS A 32 -12.54 -8.28 -5.47
N HIS A 33 -11.51 -7.78 -4.76
CA HIS A 33 -11.28 -6.35 -4.57
C HIS A 33 -10.04 -5.87 -5.33
N LYS A 34 -9.81 -6.44 -6.50
CA LYS A 34 -8.64 -6.11 -7.32
C LYS A 34 -8.70 -4.66 -7.81
N ARG A 35 -7.66 -3.88 -7.49
CA ARG A 35 -7.54 -2.47 -7.88
C ARG A 35 -6.06 -2.14 -8.09
N ASP A 36 -5.79 -1.09 -8.88
CA ASP A 36 -4.43 -0.67 -9.18
C ASP A 36 -3.68 -0.16 -7.94
N ASP A 37 -4.35 0.52 -7.02
CA ASP A 37 -3.72 1.02 -5.80
C ASP A 37 -3.28 -0.12 -4.88
N VAL A 38 -4.11 -1.15 -4.73
CA VAL A 38 -3.77 -2.35 -3.96
C VAL A 38 -2.60 -3.06 -4.61
N LYS A 39 -2.66 -3.24 -5.93
CA LYS A 39 -1.61 -3.90 -6.71
C LYS A 39 -0.28 -3.18 -6.57
N ALA A 40 -0.27 -1.84 -6.67
CA ALA A 40 0.94 -1.04 -6.54
C ALA A 40 1.60 -1.24 -5.18
N CYS A 41 0.82 -1.23 -4.11
CA CYS A 41 1.35 -1.47 -2.76
C CYS A 41 1.92 -2.87 -2.60
N LEU A 42 1.24 -3.88 -3.14
CA LEU A 42 1.70 -5.26 -3.03
C LEU A 42 2.98 -5.49 -3.84
N ILE A 43 3.09 -4.92 -5.03
CA ILE A 43 4.32 -5.00 -5.83
C ILE A 43 5.47 -4.33 -5.09
N TRP A 44 5.26 -3.13 -4.60
CA TRP A 44 6.31 -2.40 -3.87
C TRP A 44 6.81 -3.21 -2.68
N ASN A 45 5.91 -3.86 -1.95
CA ASN A 45 6.30 -4.64 -0.77
C ASN A 45 7.04 -5.94 -1.12
N PHE A 46 6.55 -6.68 -2.13
CA PHE A 46 7.00 -8.06 -2.37
C PHE A 46 8.00 -8.23 -3.51
N ASP A 47 8.10 -7.27 -4.43
CA ASP A 47 9.06 -7.36 -5.54
C ASP A 47 10.41 -6.84 -5.06
N LYS A 48 11.39 -7.74 -4.94
CA LYS A 48 12.71 -7.41 -4.41
C LYS A 48 13.52 -6.50 -5.34
N ALA A 49 13.13 -6.41 -6.61
CA ALA A 49 13.79 -5.49 -7.55
C ALA A 49 13.29 -4.05 -7.38
N ILE A 50 12.16 -3.85 -6.73
CA ILE A 50 11.64 -2.52 -6.42
C ILE A 50 12.25 -2.07 -5.09
N ARG A 51 13.14 -1.07 -5.17
CA ARG A 51 13.82 -0.56 -3.99
C ARG A 51 13.32 0.83 -3.62
N SER A 52 13.09 1.05 -2.34
CA SER A 52 12.64 2.35 -1.86
C SER A 52 13.77 3.37 -1.95
N ALA A 53 13.41 4.59 -2.33
CA ALA A 53 14.33 5.74 -2.30
C ALA A 53 14.22 6.50 -0.98
N ILE A 54 13.40 6.02 -0.05
CA ILE A 54 13.22 6.57 1.29
C ILE A 54 14.00 5.69 2.27
N PRO A 55 14.72 6.28 3.23
CA PRO A 55 15.44 5.49 4.24
C PRO A 55 14.53 4.56 5.00
N GLU A 56 15.09 3.41 5.39
CA GLU A 56 14.39 2.42 6.19
C GLU A 56 14.08 2.96 7.58
N GLY A 57 12.99 2.50 8.19
CA GLY A 57 12.61 2.87 9.53
C GLY A 57 11.45 3.84 9.59
N ASP A 58 11.17 4.33 10.78
CA ASP A 58 10.03 5.20 11.03
C ASP A 58 10.17 6.54 10.30
N VAL A 59 9.01 7.05 9.85
CA VAL A 59 8.92 8.36 9.23
C VAL A 59 8.16 9.27 10.19
N PRO A 60 8.74 10.42 10.59
CA PRO A 60 8.03 11.35 11.46
C PRO A 60 6.95 12.10 10.67
N TYR A 61 5.69 11.87 11.02
CA TYR A 61 4.55 12.57 10.44
C TYR A 61 3.39 12.55 11.43
N LYS A 62 2.44 13.46 11.24
CA LYS A 62 1.25 13.53 12.09
C LYS A 62 0.12 12.72 11.44
N PRO A 63 -0.33 11.61 12.06
CA PRO A 63 -1.43 10.82 11.49
C PRO A 63 -2.72 11.64 11.34
N ASN A 64 -3.44 11.38 10.27
CA ASN A 64 -4.72 12.03 10.00
C ASN A 64 -5.83 11.26 10.73
N ASP A 65 -6.54 11.93 11.62
CA ASP A 65 -7.57 11.32 12.45
C ASP A 65 -8.98 11.38 11.84
N ALA A 66 -9.10 11.83 10.59
CA ALA A 66 -10.41 11.93 9.95
C ALA A 66 -11.06 10.53 9.82
N PRO A 67 -12.37 10.40 10.11
CA PRO A 67 -13.06 9.13 9.94
C PRO A 67 -13.12 8.70 8.46
N VAL A 68 -13.21 7.39 8.24
CA VAL A 68 -13.35 6.84 6.89
C VAL A 68 -14.63 7.36 6.24
N GLY A 69 -14.54 7.79 4.98
CA GLY A 69 -15.69 8.19 4.18
C GLY A 69 -16.20 9.60 4.43
N VAL A 70 -15.55 10.35 5.30
CA VAL A 70 -15.92 11.76 5.54
C VAL A 70 -15.30 12.63 4.46
N ASP A 71 -16.13 13.43 3.79
CA ASP A 71 -15.67 14.32 2.73
C ASP A 71 -14.70 15.37 3.28
N GLY A 72 -13.57 15.54 2.59
CA GLY A 72 -12.58 16.55 2.93
C GLY A 72 -11.71 16.23 4.14
N GLY A 73 -11.90 15.06 4.76
CA GLY A 73 -11.12 14.69 5.94
C GLY A 73 -9.77 14.09 5.62
N HIS A 74 -9.68 13.33 4.52
CA HIS A 74 -8.45 12.68 4.09
C HIS A 74 -8.51 12.33 2.60
N THR A 75 -7.33 12.15 1.99
CA THR A 75 -7.25 11.56 0.65
C THR A 75 -7.15 10.05 0.75
N ARG A 76 -7.06 9.36 -0.39
CA ARG A 76 -7.05 7.89 -0.47
C ARG A 76 -6.03 7.43 -1.49
N LEU A 77 -5.48 6.24 -1.27
CA LEU A 77 -4.54 5.63 -2.21
C LEU A 77 -5.17 5.40 -3.59
N ILE A 78 -6.47 5.19 -3.66
CA ILE A 78 -7.16 5.05 -4.95
C ILE A 78 -6.95 6.28 -5.84
N HIS A 79 -6.71 7.44 -5.23
CA HIS A 79 -6.43 8.68 -5.96
C HIS A 79 -4.94 8.97 -6.07
N GLU A 80 -4.14 8.53 -5.09
CA GLU A 80 -2.74 8.93 -4.94
C GLU A 80 -1.72 7.91 -5.45
N TRP A 81 -2.13 6.69 -5.76
CA TRP A 81 -1.20 5.59 -6.05
C TRP A 81 -0.28 5.88 -7.25
N ARG A 82 -0.72 6.70 -8.19
CA ARG A 82 0.08 7.03 -9.38
C ARG A 82 1.31 7.86 -9.05
N SER A 83 1.33 8.48 -7.88
CA SER A 83 2.47 9.27 -7.41
C SER A 83 3.52 8.44 -6.68
N LEU A 84 3.25 7.17 -6.40
CA LEU A 84 4.14 6.33 -5.59
C LEU A 84 5.50 6.10 -6.25
N TYR A 85 5.58 6.21 -7.59
CA TYR A 85 6.86 6.07 -8.30
C TYR A 85 7.91 7.07 -7.82
N ASN A 86 7.49 8.20 -7.25
CA ASN A 86 8.42 9.19 -6.71
C ASN A 86 9.26 8.68 -5.55
N PHE A 87 8.81 7.62 -4.90
CA PHE A 87 9.42 7.11 -3.67
C PHE A 87 10.24 5.84 -3.89
N ILE A 88 10.33 5.36 -5.11
CA ILE A 88 11.16 4.19 -5.45
C ILE A 88 12.37 4.62 -6.27
N ARG A 89 13.46 3.87 -6.14
CA ARG A 89 14.71 4.16 -6.87
C ARG A 89 14.48 4.07 -8.36
N GLY A 90 14.92 5.09 -9.08
CA GLY A 90 14.78 5.15 -10.53
C GLY A 90 13.42 5.64 -11.00
N GLY A 91 12.44 5.82 -10.10
CA GLY A 91 11.10 6.26 -10.48
C GLY A 91 11.07 7.71 -10.94
N ASN A 92 11.75 8.59 -10.21
CA ASN A 92 11.84 10.01 -10.57
C ASN A 92 13.23 10.55 -10.23
N PRO A 93 14.21 10.36 -11.14
CA PRO A 93 15.60 10.78 -10.87
C PRO A 93 15.79 12.28 -10.81
N ARG A 94 14.83 13.08 -11.27
CA ARG A 94 14.93 14.56 -11.23
C ARG A 94 14.53 15.13 -9.88
N LEU A 95 13.92 14.33 -9.03
CA LEU A 95 13.46 14.79 -7.72
C LEU A 95 14.61 14.74 -6.72
N SER A 96 14.85 15.85 -6.00
CA SER A 96 15.86 15.85 -4.94
C SER A 96 15.41 14.96 -3.78
N GLN A 97 16.38 14.44 -3.02
CA GLN A 97 16.06 13.57 -1.89
C GLN A 97 15.23 14.31 -0.83
N MET A 98 15.61 15.55 -0.53
CA MET A 98 14.88 16.36 0.45
C MET A 98 13.43 16.56 0.03
N LYS A 99 13.21 16.89 -1.24
CA LYS A 99 11.86 17.11 -1.75
C LYS A 99 11.05 15.80 -1.75
N ARG A 100 11.72 14.69 -2.08
CA ARG A 100 11.07 13.36 -2.06
C ARG A 100 10.56 13.01 -0.67
N GLU A 101 11.40 13.22 0.33
CA GLU A 101 11.02 12.93 1.72
C GLU A 101 9.90 13.85 2.20
N THR A 102 9.98 15.14 1.83
CA THR A 102 8.91 16.10 2.15
C THR A 102 7.58 15.68 1.51
N MET A 103 7.61 15.26 0.24
CA MET A 103 6.42 14.79 -0.46
C MET A 103 5.81 13.56 0.22
N LEU A 104 6.67 12.65 0.68
CA LEU A 104 6.16 11.45 1.37
C LEU A 104 5.46 11.85 2.67
N VAL A 105 6.07 12.71 3.48
CA VAL A 105 5.45 13.17 4.73
C VAL A 105 4.11 13.84 4.44
N GLN A 106 4.04 14.70 3.43
CA GLN A 106 2.79 15.36 3.06
C GLN A 106 1.72 14.35 2.65
N MET A 107 2.10 13.32 1.90
CA MET A 107 1.16 12.27 1.49
C MET A 107 0.68 11.47 2.71
N LEU A 108 1.59 11.09 3.61
CA LEU A 108 1.23 10.33 4.80
C LEU A 108 0.25 11.12 5.70
N GLU A 109 0.43 12.44 5.78
CA GLU A 109 -0.46 13.29 6.59
C GLU A 109 -1.81 13.52 5.91
N ALA A 110 -1.86 13.43 4.58
CA ALA A 110 -3.10 13.62 3.83
C ALA A 110 -3.94 12.34 3.74
N LEU A 111 -3.31 11.17 3.72
CA LEU A 111 -4.00 9.88 3.64
C LEU A 111 -4.71 9.54 4.94
N HIS A 112 -5.77 8.71 4.85
CA HIS A 112 -6.31 8.08 6.04
C HIS A 112 -5.16 7.37 6.79
N LYS A 113 -5.16 7.45 8.11
CA LYS A 113 -4.05 6.95 8.94
C LYS A 113 -3.68 5.49 8.66
N ASP A 114 -4.66 4.65 8.37
CA ASP A 114 -4.42 3.23 8.12
C ASP A 114 -3.77 3.01 6.74
N GLU A 115 -4.10 3.83 5.75
CA GLU A 115 -3.42 3.77 4.44
C GLU A 115 -2.01 4.36 4.52
N ALA A 116 -1.82 5.41 5.31
CA ALA A 116 -0.49 5.97 5.55
C ALA A 116 0.43 4.92 6.18
N GLU A 117 -0.08 4.17 7.15
CA GLU A 117 0.68 3.10 7.79
C GLU A 117 1.11 2.03 6.80
N ILE A 118 0.23 1.69 5.83
CA ILE A 118 0.57 0.74 4.78
C ILE A 118 1.79 1.22 3.99
N LEU A 119 1.84 2.51 3.62
CA LEU A 119 2.99 3.05 2.88
C LEU A 119 4.28 2.95 3.70
N VAL A 120 4.21 3.22 5.00
CA VAL A 120 5.36 3.10 5.88
C VAL A 120 5.86 1.66 5.92
N LEU A 121 4.95 0.70 5.94
CA LEU A 121 5.32 -0.72 5.95
C LEU A 121 5.87 -1.18 4.60
N VAL A 122 5.21 -0.86 3.50
CA VAL A 122 5.64 -1.36 2.18
C VAL A 122 6.96 -0.76 1.74
N LYS A 123 7.28 0.46 2.14
CA LYS A 123 8.57 1.05 1.78
C LYS A 123 9.74 0.25 2.35
N ASP A 124 9.53 -0.45 3.46
CA ASP A 124 10.53 -1.28 4.13
C ASP A 124 10.32 -2.78 3.86
N GLY A 125 9.33 -3.14 3.01
CA GLY A 125 9.02 -4.54 2.73
C GLY A 125 8.44 -5.29 3.92
N GLU A 126 7.76 -4.59 4.84
CA GLU A 126 7.30 -5.13 6.13
C GLU A 126 5.77 -5.26 6.23
N LEU A 127 5.05 -5.24 5.12
CA LEU A 127 3.59 -5.35 5.14
C LEU A 127 3.12 -6.61 5.86
N GLN A 128 3.83 -7.72 5.66
CA GLN A 128 3.51 -9.01 6.26
C GLN A 128 3.65 -9.04 7.78
N SER A 129 4.31 -8.04 8.37
CA SER A 129 4.41 -7.93 9.84
C SER A 129 3.07 -7.57 10.46
N LYS A 130 2.19 -6.93 9.70
CA LYS A 130 0.87 -6.53 10.19
C LYS A 130 -0.27 -7.31 9.54
N TYR A 131 -0.17 -7.60 8.26
CA TYR A 131 -1.21 -8.31 7.51
C TYR A 131 -0.68 -9.67 7.08
N ARG A 132 -1.40 -10.73 7.40
CA ARG A 132 -0.97 -12.11 7.07
C ARG A 132 -1.22 -12.41 5.60
N ILE A 133 -0.45 -11.75 4.75
CA ILE A 133 -0.48 -11.91 3.30
C ILE A 133 0.95 -12.22 2.87
N THR A 134 1.12 -13.26 2.06
CA THR A 134 2.43 -13.66 1.55
C THR A 134 2.51 -13.39 0.06
N ARG A 135 3.74 -13.39 -0.48
CA ARG A 135 3.93 -13.26 -1.93
C ARG A 135 3.19 -14.34 -2.70
N ASN A 136 3.15 -15.57 -2.19
CA ASN A 136 2.43 -16.66 -2.82
C ASN A 136 0.94 -16.32 -3.01
N VAL A 137 0.31 -15.75 -1.99
CA VAL A 137 -1.09 -15.31 -2.06
C VAL A 137 -1.24 -14.22 -3.13
N VAL A 138 -0.32 -13.25 -3.16
CA VAL A 138 -0.36 -12.16 -4.15
C VAL A 138 -0.20 -12.71 -5.56
N GLU A 139 0.72 -13.63 -5.78
CA GLU A 139 0.94 -14.24 -7.10
C GLU A 139 -0.31 -14.95 -7.61
N LYS A 140 -1.04 -15.60 -6.73
CA LYS A 140 -2.29 -16.30 -7.09
C LYS A 140 -3.44 -15.33 -7.34
N ALA A 141 -3.53 -14.26 -6.54
CA ALA A 141 -4.61 -13.28 -6.66
C ALA A 141 -4.40 -12.34 -7.85
N TYR A 142 -3.14 -12.04 -8.18
CA TYR A 142 -2.76 -11.11 -9.23
C TYR A 142 -1.82 -11.79 -10.23
N PRO A 143 -2.29 -12.80 -10.97
CA PRO A 143 -1.42 -13.52 -11.90
C PRO A 143 -0.90 -12.65 -13.04
N GLU A 144 -1.51 -11.49 -13.27
CA GLU A 144 -1.08 -10.56 -14.31
C GLU A 144 0.19 -9.77 -13.92
N ILE A 145 0.60 -9.77 -12.65
CA ILE A 145 1.80 -9.04 -12.24
C ILE A 145 3.05 -9.64 -12.91
N VAL A 146 3.83 -8.77 -13.54
CA VAL A 146 5.14 -9.14 -14.07
C VAL A 146 6.18 -8.75 -13.04
N TRP A 147 6.66 -9.72 -12.28
CA TRP A 147 7.64 -9.49 -11.23
C TRP A 147 9.01 -9.20 -11.82
N LYS A 148 9.64 -8.11 -11.40
CA LYS A 148 10.94 -7.68 -11.93
C LYS A 148 12.12 -8.45 -11.32
N ASP A 149 11.90 -9.09 -10.18
CA ASP A 149 12.95 -9.87 -9.49
C ASP A 149 13.01 -11.33 -9.93
N MET A 150 12.24 -11.69 -10.95
CA MET A 150 12.22 -13.05 -11.50
C MET A 150 13.01 -13.13 -12.80
#